data_8dc4bca95db0029f694a187bee0f825e
#
_entry.id   8dc4bca95db0029f694a187bee0f825e
#
_cell.length_a   1.000
_cell.length_b   1.000
_cell.length_c   1.000
_cell.angle_alpha   90.00
_cell.angle_beta   90.00
_cell.angle_gamma   90.00
#
_symmetry.space_group_name_H-M   'P 1'
#
loop_
_entity.id
_entity.type
_entity.pdbx_description
1 polymer ?
#
loop_
_entity_poly.entity_id
_entity_poly.type
_entity_poly.pdbx_seq_one_letter_code
_entity_poly.pdbx_strand_id
1 'polypeptide(L)'
;APALALGVDPPPPGVMARPPRPRGEGVITGRMWAGIFYVGTIMAAGTLLVLDASLPGGLIEGSGDERYAQTMALTTLVLLHLLTVFNARSDERSAFAELFSNKWLWCALLLSLALQAAVLYVPFLQHAFSTVALSARDWLACAAVASSVLWLRELSKLFTAGRFRASTPGSGARSGR
;
A
#
# COMPACT_ATOMS: atom_id res chain seq x y z
N ALA A 1 -1.36 5.65 12.97
CA ALA A 1 -2.55 4.98 13.52
C ALA A 1 -2.80 3.59 12.88
N PRO A 2 -2.75 3.38 11.55
CA PRO A 2 -3.00 2.06 10.95
C PRO A 2 -2.03 0.96 11.40
N ALA A 3 -0.75 1.29 11.62
CA ALA A 3 0.25 0.34 12.10
C ALA A 3 -0.07 -0.21 13.51
N LEU A 4 -0.61 0.63 14.40
CA LEU A 4 -1.07 0.20 15.72
C LEU A 4 -2.31 -0.71 15.63
N ALA A 5 -3.21 -0.41 14.71
CA ALA A 5 -4.40 -1.23 14.48
C ALA A 5 -4.05 -2.63 13.94
N LEU A 6 -2.97 -2.77 13.17
CA LEU A 6 -2.42 -4.05 12.74
C LEU A 6 -1.86 -4.88 13.91
N GLY A 7 -1.31 -4.21 14.94
CA GLY A 7 -0.79 -4.89 16.13
C GLY A 7 -1.86 -5.56 17.00
N VAL A 8 -3.12 -5.19 16.82
CA VAL A 8 -4.28 -5.78 17.51
C VAL A 8 -5.00 -6.84 16.65
N ASP A 9 -4.49 -7.13 15.46
CA ASP A 9 -5.07 -8.12 14.55
C ASP A 9 -4.95 -9.55 15.15
N PRO A 10 -6.00 -10.38 15.09
CA PRO A 10 -5.92 -11.74 15.59
C PRO A 10 -4.87 -12.55 14.80
N PRO A 11 -4.14 -13.45 15.48
CA PRO A 11 -3.13 -14.27 14.81
C PRO A 11 -3.76 -15.15 13.71
N PRO A 12 -3.07 -15.39 12.59
CA PRO A 12 -3.59 -16.24 11.53
C PRO A 12 -3.83 -17.67 12.05
N PRO A 13 -4.89 -18.36 11.57
CA PRO A 13 -5.19 -19.70 11.99
C PRO A 13 -4.03 -20.66 11.69
N GLY A 14 -3.68 -21.51 12.64
CA GLY A 14 -2.61 -22.50 12.48
C GLY A 14 -1.20 -21.99 12.73
N VAL A 15 -1.02 -20.77 13.27
CA VAL A 15 0.31 -20.22 13.61
C VAL A 15 1.08 -21.12 14.58
N MET A 16 0.39 -21.75 15.53
CA MET A 16 0.99 -22.65 16.52
C MET A 16 1.35 -24.04 15.95
N ALA A 17 0.85 -24.38 14.77
CA ALA A 17 1.18 -25.64 14.07
C ALA A 17 2.41 -25.49 13.16
N ARG A 18 2.95 -24.29 12.98
CA ARG A 18 4.15 -24.05 12.18
C ARG A 18 5.42 -24.33 13.00
N PRO A 19 6.45 -24.94 12.39
CA PRO A 19 7.72 -25.15 13.09
C PRO A 19 8.34 -23.80 13.47
N PRO A 20 9.08 -23.75 14.60
CA PRO A 20 9.79 -22.54 15.04
C PRO A 20 10.76 -22.05 13.97
N ARG A 21 10.94 -20.73 13.89
CA ARG A 21 11.90 -20.10 12.98
C ARG A 21 13.32 -20.60 13.27
N PRO A 22 14.13 -20.86 12.24
CA PRO A 22 15.55 -21.20 12.43
C PRO A 22 16.28 -20.08 13.18
N ARG A 23 17.12 -20.43 14.15
CA ARG A 23 17.84 -19.48 15.03
C ARG A 23 18.76 -18.49 14.29
N GLY A 24 19.13 -18.76 13.03
CA GLY A 24 19.98 -17.90 12.21
C GLY A 24 19.22 -16.99 11.24
N GLU A 25 17.90 -17.06 11.19
CA GLU A 25 17.11 -16.25 10.27
C GLU A 25 16.84 -14.87 10.89
N GLY A 26 17.29 -13.80 10.21
CA GLY A 26 17.04 -12.42 10.63
C GLY A 26 15.53 -12.09 10.66
N VAL A 27 15.15 -11.10 11.48
CA VAL A 27 13.77 -10.62 11.58
C VAL A 27 13.22 -10.16 10.21
N ILE A 28 14.09 -9.51 9.43
CA ILE A 28 13.79 -9.07 8.06
C ILE A 28 14.55 -9.98 7.09
N THR A 29 13.81 -10.74 6.31
CA THR A 29 14.38 -11.61 5.26
C THR A 29 14.66 -10.82 3.98
N GLY A 30 15.55 -11.33 3.11
CA GLY A 30 15.82 -10.73 1.81
C GLY A 30 14.56 -10.56 0.95
N ARG A 31 13.58 -11.47 1.08
CA ARG A 31 12.28 -11.40 0.42
C ARG A 31 11.46 -10.21 0.93
N MET A 32 11.49 -9.94 2.24
CA MET A 32 10.82 -8.76 2.82
C MET A 32 11.47 -7.46 2.34
N TRP A 33 12.80 -7.41 2.25
CA TRP A 33 13.53 -6.28 1.67
C TRP A 33 13.11 -6.00 0.24
N ALA A 34 13.05 -7.03 -0.62
CA ALA A 34 12.59 -6.89 -1.99
C ALA A 34 11.15 -6.33 -2.06
N GLY A 35 10.26 -6.79 -1.17
CA GLY A 35 8.89 -6.28 -1.06
C GLY A 35 8.82 -4.81 -0.66
N ILE A 36 9.65 -4.40 0.32
CA ILE A 36 9.75 -3.00 0.78
C ILE A 36 10.22 -2.10 -0.36
N PHE A 37 11.32 -2.46 -1.04
CA PHE A 37 11.82 -1.70 -2.17
C PHE A 37 10.83 -1.61 -3.32
N TYR A 38 10.15 -2.71 -3.66
CA TYR A 38 9.15 -2.75 -4.70
C TYR A 38 7.99 -1.79 -4.42
N VAL A 39 7.39 -1.88 -3.23
CA VAL A 39 6.29 -1.00 -2.82
C VAL A 39 6.74 0.45 -2.71
N GLY A 40 7.92 0.69 -2.11
CA GLY A 40 8.49 2.03 -1.98
C GLY A 40 8.73 2.70 -3.35
N THR A 41 9.23 1.94 -4.33
CA THR A 41 9.42 2.46 -5.69
C THR A 41 8.10 2.83 -6.36
N ILE A 42 7.06 1.99 -6.22
CA ILE A 42 5.73 2.31 -6.78
C ILE A 42 5.15 3.57 -6.12
N MET A 43 5.28 3.69 -4.79
CA MET A 43 4.80 4.86 -4.07
C MET A 43 5.54 6.13 -4.48
N ALA A 44 6.86 6.06 -4.59
CA ALA A 44 7.68 7.19 -5.04
C ALA A 44 7.32 7.60 -6.48
N ALA A 45 7.26 6.62 -7.40
CA ALA A 45 6.91 6.87 -8.79
C ALA A 45 5.50 7.47 -8.93
N GLY A 46 4.50 6.91 -8.23
CA GLY A 46 3.12 7.42 -8.26
C GLY A 46 3.00 8.84 -7.70
N THR A 47 3.69 9.13 -6.60
CA THR A 47 3.69 10.47 -6.00
C THR A 47 4.39 11.49 -6.89
N LEU A 48 5.56 11.14 -7.45
CA LEU A 48 6.30 12.03 -8.36
C LEU A 48 5.55 12.27 -9.67
N LEU A 49 4.88 11.26 -10.20
CA LEU A 49 4.06 11.39 -11.40
C LEU A 49 2.90 12.37 -11.18
N VAL A 50 2.21 12.29 -10.04
CA VAL A 50 1.13 13.23 -9.71
C VAL A 50 1.68 14.63 -9.48
N LEU A 51 2.83 14.75 -8.80
CA LEU A 51 3.51 16.03 -8.62
C LEU A 51 3.82 16.68 -9.97
N ASP A 52 4.49 15.95 -10.86
CA ASP A 52 4.89 16.41 -12.20
C ASP A 52 3.68 16.80 -13.06
N ALA A 53 2.65 15.95 -13.09
CA ALA A 53 1.41 16.19 -13.83
C ALA A 53 0.57 17.37 -13.28
N SER A 54 0.89 17.87 -12.09
CA SER A 54 0.21 19.00 -11.47
C SER A 54 1.01 20.30 -11.59
N LEU A 55 2.31 20.22 -11.90
CA LEU A 55 3.19 21.38 -12.06
C LEU A 55 3.11 21.96 -13.49
N PRO A 56 3.11 23.30 -13.64
CA PRO A 56 3.29 23.91 -14.95
C PRO A 56 4.73 23.67 -15.44
N GLY A 57 4.87 23.13 -16.65
CA GLY A 57 6.18 22.83 -17.25
C GLY A 57 6.82 21.53 -16.80
N GLY A 58 6.07 20.60 -16.19
CA GLY A 58 6.48 19.21 -15.98
C GLY A 58 6.58 18.42 -17.29
N LEU A 59 6.95 17.14 -17.20
CA LEU A 59 6.94 16.22 -18.35
C LEU A 59 5.51 16.04 -18.90
N ILE A 60 4.52 16.11 -18.00
CA ILE A 60 3.10 16.16 -18.30
C ILE A 60 2.64 17.57 -17.90
N GLU A 61 2.24 18.40 -18.87
CA GLU A 61 1.79 19.77 -18.58
C GLU A 61 0.59 19.78 -17.63
N GLY A 62 0.82 20.32 -16.42
CA GLY A 62 -0.21 20.65 -15.45
C GLY A 62 -0.57 22.12 -15.46
N SER A 63 -1.74 22.47 -14.94
CA SER A 63 -2.26 23.84 -14.89
C SER A 63 -2.28 24.43 -13.47
N GLY A 64 -1.77 23.69 -12.48
CA GLY A 64 -1.76 24.10 -11.08
C GLY A 64 -0.57 24.97 -10.70
N ASP A 65 -0.65 25.59 -9.54
CA ASP A 65 0.50 26.23 -8.91
C ASP A 65 1.32 25.20 -8.08
N GLU A 66 2.47 25.64 -7.57
CA GLU A 66 3.36 24.77 -6.79
C GLU A 66 2.68 24.21 -5.53
N ARG A 67 1.86 25.02 -4.83
CA ARG A 67 1.12 24.57 -3.64
C ARG A 67 0.08 23.50 -3.97
N TYR A 68 -0.60 23.68 -5.10
CA TYR A 68 -1.55 22.70 -5.59
C TYR A 68 -0.85 21.40 -5.90
N ALA A 69 0.27 21.41 -6.62
CA ALA A 69 1.04 20.24 -6.96
C ALA A 69 1.57 19.49 -5.73
N GLN A 70 2.10 20.23 -4.75
CA GLN A 70 2.54 19.67 -3.46
C GLN A 70 1.36 19.03 -2.68
N THR A 71 0.20 19.68 -2.69
CA THR A 71 -1.01 19.16 -2.03
C THR A 71 -1.51 17.89 -2.71
N MET A 72 -1.49 17.83 -4.03
CA MET A 72 -1.83 16.64 -4.82
C MET A 72 -0.87 15.47 -4.51
N ALA A 73 0.43 15.74 -4.48
CA ALA A 73 1.45 14.76 -4.15
C ALA A 73 1.30 14.25 -2.70
N LEU A 74 1.10 15.15 -1.73
CA LEU A 74 0.86 14.79 -0.32
C LEU A 74 -0.37 13.89 -0.20
N THR A 75 -1.48 14.27 -0.82
CA THR A 75 -2.73 13.49 -0.77
C THR A 75 -2.56 12.13 -1.41
N THR A 76 -1.89 12.06 -2.56
CA THR A 76 -1.58 10.79 -3.23
C THR A 76 -0.72 9.89 -2.33
N LEU A 77 0.32 10.44 -1.71
CA LEU A 77 1.20 9.70 -0.81
C LEU A 77 0.43 9.14 0.40
N VAL A 78 -0.45 9.94 1.01
CA VAL A 78 -1.28 9.47 2.13
C VAL A 78 -2.21 8.35 1.70
N LEU A 79 -2.88 8.48 0.55
CA LEU A 79 -3.76 7.43 0.02
C LEU A 79 -2.98 6.15 -0.33
N LEU A 80 -1.80 6.27 -0.92
CA LEU A 80 -0.89 5.15 -1.17
C LEU A 80 -0.52 4.42 0.12
N HIS A 81 -0.19 5.16 1.19
CA HIS A 81 0.10 4.58 2.51
C HIS A 81 -1.12 3.84 3.09
N LEU A 82 -2.31 4.44 3.03
CA LEU A 82 -3.54 3.82 3.53
C LEU A 82 -3.87 2.52 2.79
N LEU A 83 -3.73 2.52 1.46
CA LEU A 83 -3.98 1.32 0.65
C LEU A 83 -2.89 0.25 0.85
N THR A 84 -1.65 0.64 1.10
CA THR A 84 -0.55 -0.30 1.39
C THR A 84 -0.76 -1.07 2.70
N VAL A 85 -1.49 -0.51 3.66
CA VAL A 85 -1.84 -1.22 4.91
C VAL A 85 -2.64 -2.50 4.64
N PHE A 86 -3.55 -2.48 3.67
CA PHE A 86 -4.28 -3.69 3.26
C PHE A 86 -3.35 -4.75 2.67
N ASN A 87 -2.35 -4.32 1.91
CA ASN A 87 -1.34 -5.22 1.36
C ASN A 87 -0.44 -5.84 2.44
N ALA A 88 -0.06 -5.06 3.46
CA ALA A 88 0.79 -5.54 4.55
C ALA A 88 0.11 -6.63 5.39
N ARG A 89 -1.22 -6.61 5.47
CA ARG A 89 -2.01 -7.60 6.20
C ARG A 89 -2.05 -8.97 5.50
N SER A 90 -1.92 -9.02 4.19
CA SER A 90 -2.15 -10.22 3.38
C SER A 90 -0.93 -10.64 2.58
N ASP A 91 0.16 -11.03 3.24
CA ASP A 91 1.33 -11.57 2.52
C ASP A 91 1.05 -12.97 1.89
N GLU A 92 0.11 -13.73 2.45
CA GLU A 92 -0.21 -15.10 2.01
C GLU A 92 -1.62 -15.26 1.42
N ARG A 93 -2.53 -14.28 1.60
CA ARG A 93 -3.94 -14.33 1.14
C ARG A 93 -4.29 -13.06 0.37
N SER A 94 -5.39 -13.11 -0.43
CA SER A 94 -5.88 -11.91 -1.12
C SER A 94 -6.21 -10.79 -0.14
N ALA A 95 -5.79 -9.56 -0.45
CA ALA A 95 -6.05 -8.37 0.35
C ALA A 95 -7.55 -8.16 0.64
N PHE A 96 -8.41 -8.76 -0.17
CA PHE A 96 -9.86 -8.63 -0.08
C PHE A 96 -10.54 -9.69 0.80
N ALA A 97 -9.85 -10.78 1.17
CA ALA A 97 -10.49 -11.92 1.83
C ALA A 97 -10.96 -11.67 3.27
N GLU A 98 -10.39 -10.71 3.98
CA GLU A 98 -10.70 -10.42 5.39
C GLU A 98 -10.82 -8.91 5.68
N LEU A 99 -11.27 -8.12 4.70
CA LEU A 99 -11.38 -6.66 4.79
C LEU A 99 -12.13 -6.17 6.03
N PHE A 100 -13.17 -6.89 6.46
CA PHE A 100 -14.07 -6.46 7.54
C PHE A 100 -13.79 -7.11 8.90
N SER A 101 -12.76 -7.94 9.04
CA SER A 101 -12.51 -8.66 10.30
C SER A 101 -11.91 -7.79 11.40
N ASN A 102 -11.21 -6.69 11.06
CA ASN A 102 -10.63 -5.78 12.05
C ASN A 102 -11.30 -4.41 12.04
N LYS A 103 -12.21 -4.18 12.99
CA LYS A 103 -12.91 -2.89 13.16
C LYS A 103 -11.95 -1.74 13.51
N TRP A 104 -10.88 -2.02 14.24
CA TRP A 104 -9.87 -1.03 14.63
C TRP A 104 -9.11 -0.50 13.42
N LEU A 105 -8.85 -1.35 12.43
CA LEU A 105 -8.22 -0.93 11.19
C LEU A 105 -9.10 0.05 10.42
N TRP A 106 -10.40 -0.21 10.33
CA TRP A 106 -11.35 0.71 9.70
C TRP A 106 -11.44 2.05 10.43
N CYS A 107 -11.49 2.02 11.78
CA CYS A 107 -11.45 3.25 12.57
C CYS A 107 -10.17 4.05 12.32
N ALA A 108 -9.03 3.39 12.26
CA ALA A 108 -7.74 4.04 12.00
C ALA A 108 -7.67 4.64 10.58
N LEU A 109 -8.20 3.94 9.58
CA LEU A 109 -8.29 4.44 8.19
C LEU A 109 -9.20 5.65 8.07
N LEU A 110 -10.41 5.57 8.65
CA LEU A 110 -11.37 6.68 8.64
C LEU A 110 -10.81 7.89 9.38
N LEU A 111 -10.17 7.69 10.52
CA LEU A 111 -9.50 8.77 11.26
C LEU A 111 -8.39 9.41 10.42
N SER A 112 -7.57 8.62 9.75
CA SER A 112 -6.51 9.13 8.88
C SER A 112 -7.07 9.93 7.70
N LEU A 113 -8.15 9.45 7.07
CA LEU A 113 -8.84 10.19 6.01
C LEU A 113 -9.48 11.48 6.53
N ALA A 114 -10.09 11.45 7.71
CA ALA A 114 -10.68 12.63 8.34
C ALA A 114 -9.60 13.69 8.67
N LEU A 115 -8.44 13.25 9.18
CA LEU A 115 -7.30 14.16 9.42
C LEU A 115 -6.75 14.72 8.10
N GLN A 116 -6.63 13.92 7.05
CA GLN A 116 -6.24 14.40 5.73
C GLN A 116 -7.23 15.44 5.20
N ALA A 117 -8.54 15.17 5.29
CA ALA A 117 -9.55 16.15 4.91
C ALA A 117 -9.46 17.43 5.76
N ALA A 118 -9.21 17.32 7.06
CA ALA A 118 -9.02 18.47 7.92
C ALA A 118 -7.83 19.33 7.47
N VAL A 119 -6.69 18.72 7.11
CA VAL A 119 -5.51 19.42 6.58
C VAL A 119 -5.82 20.17 5.28
N LEU A 120 -6.72 19.65 4.45
CA LEU A 120 -7.07 20.24 3.16
C LEU A 120 -8.17 21.30 3.25
N TYR A 121 -9.07 21.25 4.26
CA TYR A 121 -10.25 22.09 4.29
C TYR A 121 -10.36 23.01 5.52
N VAL A 122 -9.57 22.77 6.58
CA VAL A 122 -9.55 23.67 7.75
C VAL A 122 -8.53 24.79 7.54
N PRO A 123 -8.93 26.08 7.52
CA PRO A 123 -8.04 27.20 7.16
C PRO A 123 -6.78 27.30 8.02
N PHE A 124 -6.89 27.02 9.31
CA PHE A 124 -5.73 27.01 10.22
C PHE A 124 -4.71 25.93 9.82
N LEU A 125 -5.17 24.73 9.47
CA LEU A 125 -4.29 23.62 9.05
C LEU A 125 -3.75 23.85 7.64
N GLN A 126 -4.55 24.42 6.74
CA GLN A 126 -4.06 24.81 5.40
C GLN A 126 -2.87 25.79 5.49
N HIS A 127 -2.96 26.77 6.39
CA HIS A 127 -1.84 27.70 6.64
C HIS A 127 -0.62 27.00 7.23
N ALA A 128 -0.84 26.12 8.21
CA ALA A 128 0.24 25.39 8.88
C ALA A 128 0.98 24.41 7.94
N PHE A 129 0.26 23.75 7.05
CA PHE A 129 0.81 22.75 6.12
C PHE A 129 1.02 23.28 4.70
N SER A 130 0.72 24.56 4.44
CA SER A 130 0.79 25.18 3.10
C SER A 130 0.00 24.42 2.03
N THR A 131 -1.14 23.84 2.40
CA THR A 131 -2.02 23.09 1.51
C THR A 131 -3.12 23.96 0.91
N VAL A 132 -3.76 23.46 -0.15
CA VAL A 132 -4.94 24.07 -0.78
C VAL A 132 -6.09 23.08 -0.82
N ALA A 133 -7.32 23.61 -0.89
CA ALA A 133 -8.50 22.77 -1.03
C ALA A 133 -8.50 22.06 -2.38
N LEU A 134 -8.66 20.76 -2.38
CA LEU A 134 -8.75 19.93 -3.58
C LEU A 134 -10.20 19.71 -4.00
N SER A 135 -10.44 19.65 -5.30
CA SER A 135 -11.74 19.29 -5.86
C SER A 135 -12.01 17.79 -5.76
N ALA A 136 -13.28 17.38 -5.94
CA ALA A 136 -13.62 15.95 -6.00
C ALA A 136 -12.90 15.20 -7.14
N ARG A 137 -12.61 15.87 -8.25
CA ARG A 137 -11.83 15.30 -9.36
C ARG A 137 -10.41 15.01 -8.95
N ASP A 138 -9.78 15.90 -8.20
CA ASP A 138 -8.41 15.75 -7.69
C ASP A 138 -8.32 14.56 -6.73
N TRP A 139 -9.30 14.42 -5.83
CA TRP A 139 -9.41 13.26 -4.96
C TRP A 139 -9.53 11.95 -5.74
N LEU A 140 -10.36 11.93 -6.78
CA LEU A 140 -10.49 10.75 -7.65
C LEU A 140 -9.19 10.44 -8.41
N ALA A 141 -8.49 11.46 -8.91
CA ALA A 141 -7.20 11.29 -9.57
C ALA A 141 -6.15 10.71 -8.60
N CYS A 142 -6.02 11.27 -7.40
CA CYS A 142 -5.14 10.74 -6.36
C CYS A 142 -5.51 9.31 -5.96
N ALA A 143 -6.80 9.00 -5.82
CA ALA A 143 -7.27 7.66 -5.49
C ALA A 143 -7.02 6.65 -6.63
N ALA A 144 -7.18 7.06 -7.89
CA ALA A 144 -6.87 6.22 -9.04
C ALA A 144 -5.39 5.85 -9.08
N VAL A 145 -4.48 6.82 -8.90
CA VAL A 145 -3.05 6.56 -8.81
C VAL A 145 -2.74 5.70 -7.59
N ALA A 146 -3.32 5.99 -6.44
CA ALA A 146 -3.08 5.22 -5.23
C ALA A 146 -3.55 3.75 -5.37
N SER A 147 -4.65 3.50 -6.09
CA SER A 147 -5.14 2.14 -6.35
C SER A 147 -4.17 1.29 -7.17
N SER A 148 -3.28 1.91 -7.95
CA SER A 148 -2.27 1.20 -8.74
C SER A 148 -1.37 0.28 -7.90
N VAL A 149 -1.07 0.65 -6.66
CA VAL A 149 -0.29 -0.17 -5.73
C VAL A 149 -0.98 -1.51 -5.46
N LEU A 150 -2.30 -1.51 -5.28
CA LEU A 150 -3.06 -2.74 -5.07
C LEU A 150 -2.98 -3.66 -6.28
N TRP A 151 -3.25 -3.11 -7.47
CA TRP A 151 -3.24 -3.87 -8.71
C TRP A 151 -1.85 -4.42 -9.07
N LEU A 152 -0.80 -3.59 -8.96
CA LEU A 152 0.56 -4.01 -9.24
C LEU A 152 1.03 -5.09 -8.27
N ARG A 153 0.63 -5.02 -7.00
CA ARG A 153 0.97 -6.05 -6.02
C ARG A 153 0.20 -7.36 -6.23
N GLU A 154 -1.09 -7.30 -6.53
CA GLU A 154 -1.85 -8.49 -6.89
C GLU A 154 -1.28 -9.15 -8.16
N LEU A 155 -0.92 -8.34 -9.15
CA LEU A 155 -0.27 -8.83 -10.36
C LEU A 155 1.08 -9.51 -10.07
N SER A 156 1.90 -8.92 -9.19
CA SER A 156 3.19 -9.51 -8.77
C SER A 156 3.02 -10.84 -8.05
N LYS A 157 1.96 -11.02 -7.26
CA LYS A 157 1.62 -12.29 -6.60
C LYS A 157 1.28 -13.38 -7.63
N LEU A 158 0.53 -13.05 -8.68
CA LEU A 158 0.18 -13.99 -9.74
C LEU A 158 1.44 -14.51 -10.47
N PHE A 159 2.39 -13.62 -10.78
CA PHE A 159 3.65 -14.01 -11.40
C PHE A 159 4.53 -14.86 -10.49
N THR A 160 4.53 -14.61 -9.19
CA THR A 160 5.31 -15.38 -8.21
C THR A 160 4.70 -16.75 -7.95
N ALA A 161 3.37 -16.85 -7.87
CA ALA A 161 2.66 -18.12 -7.69
C ALA A 161 2.83 -19.06 -8.89
N GLY A 162 2.90 -18.53 -10.11
CA GLY A 162 3.16 -19.31 -11.33
C GLY A 162 4.55 -19.96 -11.34
N ARG A 163 5.56 -19.30 -10.80
CA ARG A 163 6.93 -19.84 -10.72
C ARG A 163 7.06 -21.00 -9.72
N PHE A 164 6.33 -20.98 -8.62
CA PHE A 164 6.34 -22.06 -7.62
C PHE A 164 5.66 -23.35 -8.11
N ARG A 165 4.63 -23.24 -8.95
CA ARG A 165 3.99 -24.40 -9.57
C ARG A 165 4.85 -25.09 -10.63
N ALA A 166 5.72 -24.35 -11.29
CA ALA A 166 6.61 -24.88 -12.33
C ALA A 166 7.84 -25.64 -11.76
N SER A 167 8.16 -25.47 -10.47
CA SER A 167 9.34 -26.06 -9.83
C SER A 167 9.05 -27.29 -8.95
N THR A 168 7.85 -27.83 -8.96
CA THR A 168 7.57 -29.13 -8.33
C THR A 168 7.88 -30.23 -9.35
N PRO A 169 9.05 -30.90 -9.28
CA PRO A 169 9.29 -32.09 -10.10
C PRO A 169 8.30 -33.13 -9.63
N GLY A 170 7.56 -33.71 -10.57
CA GLY A 170 6.61 -34.78 -10.30
C GLY A 170 7.28 -35.81 -9.41
N SER A 171 6.74 -36.03 -8.22
CA SER A 171 7.00 -37.21 -7.41
C SER A 171 6.53 -38.44 -8.22
N GLY A 172 7.46 -38.86 -9.08
CA GLY A 172 7.32 -40.08 -9.85
C GLY A 172 7.08 -41.24 -8.91
N ALA A 173 5.97 -41.87 -9.13
CA ALA A 173 5.62 -43.19 -8.62
C ALA A 173 6.86 -44.10 -8.49
N ARG A 174 7.20 -44.51 -7.29
CA ARG A 174 7.83 -45.82 -7.07
C ARG A 174 6.80 -46.76 -6.46
N SER A 175 5.99 -47.30 -7.35
CA SER A 175 5.44 -48.63 -7.23
C SER A 175 6.62 -49.59 -7.49
N GLY A 176 6.78 -50.60 -6.66
CA GLY A 176 7.58 -51.73 -7.05
C GLY A 176 8.23 -52.49 -5.89
N ARG A 177 7.51 -53.51 -5.46
CA ARG A 177 7.97 -54.76 -4.83
C ARG A 177 8.29 -54.77 -3.35
#